data_4952ea62a6b74a3d642975cdb17235c9
#
_entry.id   4952ea62a6b74a3d642975cdb17235c9
#
_cell.length_a   1.000
_cell.length_b   1.000
_cell.length_c   1.000
_cell.angle_alpha   90.00
_cell.angle_beta   90.00
_cell.angle_gamma   90.00
#
_symmetry.space_group_name_H-M   'P 1'
#
loop_
_entity.id
_entity.type
_entity.pdbx_description
1 polymer ?
#
loop_
_entity_poly.entity_id
_entity_poly.type
_entity_poly.pdbx_seq_one_letter_code
_entity_poly.pdbx_strand_id
1 'polypeptide(L)'
;STPLYSSAASDVYKRQTITGALGGRGIFGVELFIRGDEVIFSEVSPRPHDTGMVTMISQDLSQFALHARAILGLPIPNVRSHGPSASSVVLVEGNSDYVRFKNLDTALKEPDTQIRLFGKPEVRGHRRMGVALARGETLDEALTKAKRASAAVATVLD
;
A
#
# COMPACT_ATOMS: atom_id res chain seq x y z
N SER A 1 -13.48 0.27 31.32
CA SER A 1 -12.82 0.49 30.03
C SER A 1 -11.58 -0.37 29.96
N THR A 2 -11.64 -1.45 29.19
CA THR A 2 -10.51 -2.34 28.91
C THR A 2 -9.50 -1.57 28.05
N PRO A 3 -8.21 -1.55 28.41
CA PRO A 3 -7.25 -0.70 27.69
C PRO A 3 -7.07 -1.16 26.26
N LEU A 4 -6.99 -0.21 25.33
CA LEU A 4 -6.59 -0.40 23.92
C LEU A 4 -5.28 -1.24 23.72
N TYR A 5 -4.51 -1.39 24.79
CA TYR A 5 -3.29 -2.20 24.82
C TYR A 5 -3.52 -3.71 24.70
N SER A 6 -4.67 -4.23 25.06
CA SER A 6 -4.95 -5.67 25.00
C SER A 6 -5.20 -6.13 23.56
N SER A 7 -5.89 -5.33 22.74
CA SER A 7 -6.13 -5.64 21.34
C SER A 7 -4.85 -5.50 20.50
N ALA A 8 -4.03 -4.47 20.74
CA ALA A 8 -2.75 -4.29 20.06
C ALA A 8 -1.73 -5.42 20.36
N ALA A 9 -1.65 -5.85 21.63
CA ALA A 9 -0.78 -6.99 21.99
C ALA A 9 -1.26 -8.30 21.36
N SER A 10 -2.58 -8.54 21.34
CA SER A 10 -3.19 -9.70 20.69
C SER A 10 -2.94 -9.70 19.18
N ASP A 11 -3.02 -8.54 18.53
CA ASP A 11 -2.74 -8.34 17.12
C ASP A 11 -1.27 -8.70 16.80
N VAL A 12 -0.31 -8.14 17.51
CA VAL A 12 1.13 -8.43 17.32
C VAL A 12 1.42 -9.91 17.51
N TYR A 13 0.88 -10.52 18.58
CA TYR A 13 1.08 -11.94 18.86
C TYR A 13 0.52 -12.84 17.74
N LYS A 14 -0.69 -12.56 17.25
CA LYS A 14 -1.29 -13.34 16.15
C LYS A 14 -0.48 -13.22 14.87
N ARG A 15 -0.04 -12.03 14.50
CA ARG A 15 0.82 -11.84 13.32
C ARG A 15 2.13 -12.62 13.45
N GLN A 16 2.80 -12.55 14.58
CA GLN A 16 4.04 -13.28 14.81
C GLN A 16 3.86 -14.79 14.75
N THR A 17 2.76 -15.32 15.33
CA THR A 17 2.44 -16.74 15.30
C THR A 17 2.21 -17.22 13.86
N ILE A 18 1.41 -16.48 13.07
CA ILE A 18 1.09 -16.82 11.68
C ILE A 18 2.35 -16.78 10.81
N THR A 19 3.11 -15.69 10.88
CA THR A 19 4.32 -15.54 10.06
C THR A 19 5.41 -16.52 10.47
N GLY A 20 5.52 -16.83 11.76
CA GLY A 20 6.45 -17.84 12.28
C GLY A 20 6.11 -19.25 11.79
N ALA A 21 4.82 -19.61 11.75
CA ALA A 21 4.36 -20.91 11.24
C ALA A 21 4.63 -21.09 9.74
N LEU A 22 4.56 -20.01 8.95
CA LEU A 22 4.90 -20.04 7.53
C LEU A 22 6.41 -20.21 7.29
N GLY A 23 7.22 -19.71 8.21
CA GLY A 23 8.68 -19.70 8.07
C GLY A 23 9.18 -18.77 6.97
N GLY A 24 10.47 -18.84 6.67
CA GLY A 24 11.11 -18.03 5.64
C GLY A 24 11.42 -16.59 6.08
N ARG A 25 11.93 -15.80 5.12
CA ARG A 25 12.31 -14.41 5.33
C ARG A 25 11.64 -13.53 4.27
N GLY A 26 11.04 -12.42 4.69
CA GLY A 26 10.34 -11.52 3.77
C GLY A 26 9.46 -10.51 4.49
N ILE A 27 8.69 -9.78 3.72
CA ILE A 27 7.58 -8.98 4.22
C ILE A 27 6.31 -9.82 4.09
N PHE A 28 5.47 -9.74 5.10
CA PHE A 28 4.17 -10.40 5.14
C PHE A 28 3.06 -9.35 5.29
N GLY A 29 2.06 -9.39 4.43
CA GLY A 29 0.80 -8.70 4.62
C GLY A 29 -0.14 -9.60 5.43
N VAL A 30 -0.50 -9.20 6.65
CA VAL A 30 -1.44 -9.96 7.49
C VAL A 30 -2.70 -9.14 7.67
N GLU A 31 -3.83 -9.64 7.21
CA GLU A 31 -5.12 -9.01 7.35
C GLU A 31 -5.88 -9.59 8.54
N LEU A 32 -6.41 -8.71 9.36
CA LEU A 32 -7.11 -9.04 10.59
C LEU A 32 -8.43 -8.26 10.65
N PHE A 33 -9.50 -8.91 11.09
CA PHE A 33 -10.72 -8.23 11.50
C PHE A 33 -10.67 -7.92 12.99
N ILE A 34 -11.21 -6.77 13.38
CA ILE A 34 -11.35 -6.36 14.79
C ILE A 34 -12.84 -6.24 15.09
N ARG A 35 -13.29 -7.01 16.08
CA ARG A 35 -14.67 -6.98 16.57
C ARG A 35 -14.66 -6.77 18.09
N GLY A 36 -14.85 -5.53 18.53
CA GLY A 36 -14.62 -5.17 19.93
C GLY A 36 -13.16 -5.43 20.32
N ASP A 37 -12.95 -6.27 21.31
CA ASP A 37 -11.61 -6.69 21.77
C ASP A 37 -11.09 -7.96 21.07
N GLU A 38 -11.89 -8.56 20.21
CA GLU A 38 -11.52 -9.77 19.47
C GLU A 38 -10.78 -9.42 18.19
N VAL A 39 -9.61 -10.02 18.01
CA VAL A 39 -8.81 -9.95 16.78
C VAL A 39 -8.94 -11.27 16.04
N ILE A 40 -9.50 -11.23 14.83
CA ILE A 40 -9.79 -12.41 14.01
C ILE A 40 -8.85 -12.40 12.79
N PHE A 41 -8.15 -13.50 12.56
CA PHE A 41 -7.34 -13.67 11.37
C PHE A 41 -8.23 -13.78 10.11
N SER A 42 -7.84 -13.06 9.05
CA SER A 42 -8.48 -13.11 7.74
C SER A 42 -7.57 -13.81 6.72
N GLU A 43 -6.48 -13.16 6.33
CA GLU A 43 -5.54 -13.74 5.38
C GLU A 43 -4.09 -13.33 5.65
N VAL A 44 -3.15 -14.06 5.06
CA VAL A 44 -1.74 -13.71 5.02
C VAL A 44 -1.20 -13.79 3.60
N SER A 45 -0.51 -12.75 3.19
CA SER A 45 0.20 -12.67 1.92
C SER A 45 1.71 -12.65 2.20
N PRO A 46 2.47 -13.73 1.92
CA PRO A 46 3.92 -13.77 2.17
C PRO A 46 4.70 -13.00 1.09
N ARG A 47 4.36 -11.76 0.87
CA ARG A 47 4.88 -10.87 -0.16
C ARG A 47 4.54 -9.42 0.15
N PRO A 48 5.17 -8.43 -0.54
CA PRO A 48 4.66 -7.07 -0.57
C PRO A 48 3.16 -7.03 -0.92
N HIS A 49 2.41 -6.22 -0.19
CA HIS A 49 0.96 -6.14 -0.28
C HIS A 49 0.49 -4.76 -0.71
N ASP A 50 -0.72 -4.69 -1.28
CA ASP A 50 -1.31 -3.44 -1.78
C ASP A 50 -1.42 -2.36 -0.69
N THR A 51 -1.78 -2.75 0.53
CA THR A 51 -1.84 -1.84 1.69
C THR A 51 -0.49 -1.21 2.04
N GLY A 52 0.62 -1.85 1.68
CA GLY A 52 1.98 -1.35 1.88
C GLY A 52 2.50 -0.43 0.76
N MET A 53 1.71 -0.13 -0.28
CA MET A 53 2.14 0.75 -1.38
C MET A 53 2.51 2.15 -0.90
N VAL A 54 1.87 2.64 0.14
CA VAL A 54 2.19 3.94 0.76
C VAL A 54 3.64 4.02 1.24
N THR A 55 4.29 2.91 1.55
CA THR A 55 5.69 2.86 1.98
C THR A 55 6.68 3.39 0.94
N MET A 56 6.27 3.47 -0.34
CA MET A 56 7.10 4.04 -1.39
C MET A 56 7.30 5.56 -1.26
N ILE A 57 6.47 6.24 -0.48
CA ILE A 57 6.58 7.68 -0.24
C ILE A 57 6.70 8.03 1.25
N SER A 58 6.20 7.16 2.14
CA SER A 58 6.14 7.43 3.56
C SER A 58 7.43 7.12 4.32
N GLN A 59 8.37 6.41 3.71
CA GLN A 59 9.62 5.99 4.36
C GLN A 59 10.77 5.81 3.38
N ASP A 60 11.99 5.79 3.90
CA ASP A 60 13.23 5.66 3.11
C ASP A 60 13.42 4.26 2.49
N LEU A 61 12.92 3.23 3.13
CA LEU A 61 12.91 1.86 2.61
C LEU A 61 11.47 1.41 2.36
N SER A 62 11.08 1.31 1.10
CA SER A 62 9.74 0.79 0.75
C SER A 62 9.58 -0.68 1.15
N GLN A 63 8.33 -1.17 1.21
CA GLN A 63 8.07 -2.59 1.44
C GLN A 63 8.83 -3.50 0.46
N PHE A 64 9.03 -3.06 -0.78
CA PHE A 64 9.79 -3.82 -1.78
C PHE A 64 11.27 -3.89 -1.44
N ALA A 65 11.86 -2.76 -1.03
CA ALA A 65 13.26 -2.72 -0.59
C ALA A 65 13.47 -3.55 0.68
N LEU A 66 12.54 -3.47 1.64
CA LEU A 66 12.56 -4.28 2.85
C LEU A 66 12.43 -5.77 2.55
N HIS A 67 11.53 -6.14 1.63
CA HIS A 67 11.36 -7.53 1.19
C HIS A 67 12.64 -8.08 0.55
N ALA A 68 13.22 -7.32 -0.39
CA ALA A 68 14.47 -7.71 -1.02
C ALA A 68 15.61 -7.89 -0.01
N ARG A 69 15.76 -6.95 0.94
CA ARG A 69 16.76 -7.09 2.00
C ARG A 69 16.51 -8.32 2.88
N ALA A 70 15.26 -8.58 3.25
CA ALA A 70 14.92 -9.71 4.10
C ALA A 70 15.23 -11.06 3.43
N ILE A 71 14.85 -11.27 2.16
CA ILE A 71 15.13 -12.52 1.44
C ILE A 71 16.61 -12.73 1.14
N LEU A 72 17.37 -11.64 0.95
CA LEU A 72 18.81 -11.69 0.71
C LEU A 72 19.63 -11.75 2.01
N GLY A 73 18.98 -11.67 3.18
CA GLY A 73 19.67 -11.63 4.47
C GLY A 73 20.46 -10.35 4.72
N LEU A 74 20.13 -9.26 4.03
CA LEU A 74 20.79 -7.96 4.17
C LEU A 74 20.29 -7.25 5.45
N PRO A 75 21.13 -6.45 6.10
CA PRO A 75 20.75 -5.76 7.33
C PRO A 75 19.70 -4.66 7.07
N ILE A 76 18.79 -4.51 8.04
CA ILE A 76 17.80 -3.44 8.10
C ILE A 76 18.00 -2.70 9.43
N PRO A 77 19.02 -1.83 9.53
CA PRO A 77 19.39 -1.20 10.80
C PRO A 77 18.36 -0.16 11.25
N ASN A 78 17.67 0.49 10.32
CA ASN A 78 16.68 1.51 10.60
C ASN A 78 15.73 1.69 9.42
N VAL A 79 14.50 2.11 9.70
CA VAL A 79 13.51 2.58 8.73
C VAL A 79 12.99 3.93 9.20
N ARG A 80 13.25 4.99 8.44
CA ARG A 80 12.81 6.35 8.78
C ARG A 80 11.50 6.67 8.11
N SER A 81 10.55 7.21 8.89
CA SER A 81 9.30 7.76 8.39
C SER A 81 9.51 9.20 7.90
N HIS A 82 8.84 9.55 6.80
CA HIS A 82 8.81 10.90 6.22
C HIS A 82 7.58 11.70 6.67
N GLY A 83 6.75 11.17 7.57
CA GLY A 83 5.56 11.82 8.10
C GLY A 83 4.25 11.35 7.45
N PRO A 84 3.17 12.13 7.63
CA PRO A 84 1.84 11.78 7.16
C PRO A 84 1.81 11.53 5.66
N SER A 85 1.31 10.37 5.26
CA SER A 85 1.31 9.92 3.87
C SER A 85 0.08 9.10 3.55
N ALA A 86 -0.35 9.14 2.31
CA ALA A 86 -1.51 8.40 1.83
C ALA A 86 -1.28 7.80 0.44
N SER A 87 -2.05 6.77 0.13
CA SER A 87 -2.15 6.19 -1.20
C SER A 87 -3.60 6.18 -1.68
N SER A 88 -3.79 6.36 -2.98
CA SER A 88 -5.10 6.26 -3.63
C SER A 88 -4.96 5.46 -4.91
N VAL A 89 -5.83 4.47 -5.09
CA VAL A 89 -5.79 3.58 -6.25
C VAL A 89 -6.20 4.31 -7.53
N VAL A 90 -5.53 3.98 -8.64
CA VAL A 90 -6.02 4.27 -10.00
C VAL A 90 -6.79 3.04 -10.46
N LEU A 91 -8.11 3.09 -10.27
CA LEU A 91 -9.03 2.02 -10.67
C LEU A 91 -9.50 2.30 -12.10
N VAL A 92 -9.44 1.28 -12.95
CA VAL A 92 -9.94 1.32 -14.33
C VAL A 92 -11.10 0.36 -14.45
N GLU A 93 -12.18 0.83 -15.05
CA GLU A 93 -13.41 0.07 -15.31
C GLU A 93 -13.63 -0.10 -16.81
N GLY A 94 -13.96 -1.31 -17.23
CA GLY A 94 -14.23 -1.64 -18.61
C GLY A 94 -13.57 -2.93 -19.10
N ASN A 95 -13.54 -3.10 -20.41
CA ASN A 95 -12.92 -4.26 -21.05
C ASN A 95 -12.01 -3.76 -22.18
N SER A 96 -10.73 -4.07 -22.10
CA SER A 96 -9.75 -3.69 -23.12
C SER A 96 -8.51 -4.59 -22.99
N ASP A 97 -7.88 -4.89 -24.11
CA ASP A 97 -6.59 -5.58 -24.17
C ASP A 97 -5.42 -4.60 -24.05
N TYR A 98 -5.71 -3.30 -24.09
CA TYR A 98 -4.69 -2.27 -23.99
C TYR A 98 -5.26 -1.01 -23.32
N VAL A 99 -4.56 -0.52 -22.28
CA VAL A 99 -4.97 0.66 -21.53
C VAL A 99 -3.91 1.75 -21.68
N ARG A 100 -4.33 2.92 -22.16
CA ARG A 100 -3.49 4.13 -22.19
C ARG A 100 -3.87 5.10 -21.09
N PHE A 101 -2.87 5.74 -20.51
CA PHE A 101 -3.04 6.73 -19.45
C PHE A 101 -2.77 8.15 -19.97
N LYS A 102 -3.60 9.10 -19.58
CA LYS A 102 -3.50 10.51 -19.92
C LYS A 102 -3.52 11.38 -18.66
N ASN A 103 -3.20 12.67 -18.81
CA ASN A 103 -3.24 13.68 -17.76
C ASN A 103 -2.27 13.38 -16.59
N LEU A 104 -1.20 12.64 -16.82
CA LEU A 104 -0.18 12.37 -15.80
C LEU A 104 0.53 13.65 -15.35
N ASP A 105 0.69 14.62 -16.25
CA ASP A 105 1.19 15.96 -15.96
C ASP A 105 0.31 16.68 -14.95
N THR A 106 -1.00 16.61 -15.11
CA THR A 106 -1.98 17.19 -14.17
C THR A 106 -1.95 16.47 -12.83
N ALA A 107 -1.88 15.14 -12.84
CA ALA A 107 -1.85 14.32 -11.65
C ALA A 107 -0.58 14.54 -10.79
N LEU A 108 0.51 15.01 -11.40
CA LEU A 108 1.81 15.24 -10.75
C LEU A 108 2.09 16.74 -10.45
N LYS A 109 1.11 17.64 -10.63
CA LYS A 109 1.30 19.07 -10.39
C LYS A 109 1.52 19.42 -8.92
N GLU A 110 0.92 18.67 -8.01
CA GLU A 110 1.06 18.95 -6.59
C GLU A 110 2.42 18.44 -6.06
N PRO A 111 3.11 19.23 -5.22
CA PRO A 111 4.34 18.80 -4.60
C PRO A 111 4.09 17.57 -3.71
N ASP A 112 5.14 16.79 -3.50
CA ASP A 112 5.11 15.58 -2.67
C ASP A 112 4.10 14.51 -3.14
N THR A 113 3.82 14.45 -4.45
CA THR A 113 3.01 13.40 -5.07
C THR A 113 3.82 12.53 -6.01
N GLN A 114 3.43 11.28 -6.12
CA GLN A 114 4.02 10.30 -7.05
C GLN A 114 2.93 9.42 -7.63
N ILE A 115 3.16 8.88 -8.83
CA ILE A 115 2.29 7.90 -9.46
C ILE A 115 3.10 6.66 -9.83
N ARG A 116 2.49 5.51 -9.66
CA ARG A 116 2.98 4.23 -10.18
C ARG A 116 1.90 3.59 -11.02
N LEU A 117 2.19 3.38 -12.29
CA LEU A 117 1.36 2.58 -13.20
C LEU A 117 1.88 1.14 -13.17
N PHE A 118 0.98 0.17 -13.08
CA PHE A 118 1.36 -1.22 -12.83
C PHE A 118 1.74 -1.99 -14.11
N GLY A 119 1.54 -1.41 -15.29
CA GLY A 119 1.87 -2.04 -16.56
C GLY A 119 1.09 -3.33 -16.86
N LYS A 120 -0.08 -3.49 -16.29
CA LYS A 120 -0.93 -4.66 -16.55
C LYS A 120 -1.45 -4.60 -17.99
N PRO A 121 -1.44 -5.72 -18.75
CA PRO A 121 -1.72 -5.69 -20.16
C PRO A 121 -3.19 -5.42 -20.52
N GLU A 122 -4.12 -5.81 -19.66
CA GLU A 122 -5.55 -5.79 -19.96
C GLU A 122 -6.38 -5.31 -18.77
N VAL A 123 -7.61 -4.92 -19.03
CA VAL A 123 -8.66 -4.74 -18.02
C VAL A 123 -9.89 -5.56 -18.41
N ARG A 124 -10.50 -6.21 -17.42
CA ARG A 124 -11.78 -6.92 -17.52
C ARG A 124 -12.60 -6.56 -16.27
N GLY A 125 -13.72 -5.85 -16.47
CA GLY A 125 -14.52 -5.32 -15.37
C GLY A 125 -13.80 -4.22 -14.61
N HIS A 126 -13.39 -4.47 -13.37
CA HIS A 126 -12.67 -3.53 -12.51
C HIS A 126 -11.24 -4.02 -12.25
N ARG A 127 -10.26 -3.17 -12.52
CA ARG A 127 -8.86 -3.53 -12.26
C ARG A 127 -8.06 -2.35 -11.70
N ARG A 128 -7.31 -2.60 -10.62
CA ARG A 128 -6.33 -1.64 -10.10
C ARG A 128 -5.15 -1.59 -11.07
N MET A 129 -4.95 -0.44 -11.72
CA MET A 129 -3.95 -0.25 -12.77
C MET A 129 -2.81 0.67 -12.34
N GLY A 130 -2.93 1.28 -11.17
CA GLY A 130 -1.91 2.16 -10.64
C GLY A 130 -2.25 2.62 -9.22
N VAL A 131 -1.36 3.42 -8.66
CA VAL A 131 -1.52 4.07 -7.38
C VAL A 131 -0.93 5.47 -7.42
N ALA A 132 -1.66 6.43 -6.90
CA ALA A 132 -1.16 7.76 -6.54
C ALA A 132 -0.75 7.76 -5.07
N LEU A 133 0.36 8.38 -4.78
CA LEU A 133 0.98 8.49 -3.46
C LEU A 133 1.17 9.96 -3.13
N ALA A 134 0.92 10.35 -1.90
CA ALA A 134 1.16 11.73 -1.46
C ALA A 134 1.64 11.82 -0.02
N ARG A 135 2.41 12.87 0.28
CA ARG A 135 2.73 13.33 1.63
C ARG A 135 2.04 14.65 1.90
N GLY A 136 1.81 14.95 3.16
CA GLY A 136 1.26 16.21 3.65
C GLY A 136 1.70 16.51 5.07
N GLU A 137 1.39 17.70 5.55
CA GLU A 137 1.61 18.07 6.96
C GLU A 137 0.66 17.30 7.88
N THR A 138 -0.51 16.94 7.35
CA THR A 138 -1.52 16.13 8.03
C THR A 138 -1.92 14.93 7.18
N LEU A 139 -2.53 13.91 7.82
CA LEU A 139 -3.07 12.76 7.11
C LEU A 139 -4.19 13.14 6.14
N ASP A 140 -5.05 14.08 6.52
CA ASP A 140 -6.16 14.56 5.69
C ASP A 140 -5.65 15.27 4.43
N GLU A 141 -4.58 16.07 4.57
CA GLU A 141 -3.92 16.70 3.42
C GLU A 141 -3.33 15.64 2.49
N ALA A 142 -2.54 14.71 3.02
CA ALA A 142 -1.95 13.64 2.23
C ALA A 142 -3.01 12.82 1.49
N LEU A 143 -4.11 12.48 2.16
CA LEU A 143 -5.24 11.75 1.57
C LEU A 143 -5.93 12.54 0.46
N THR A 144 -6.14 13.83 0.68
CA THR A 144 -6.74 14.73 -0.32
C THR A 144 -5.87 14.83 -1.56
N LYS A 145 -4.57 15.04 -1.40
CA LYS A 145 -3.60 15.07 -2.51
C LYS A 145 -3.58 13.74 -3.28
N ALA A 146 -3.48 12.61 -2.59
CA ALA A 146 -3.47 11.29 -3.22
C ALA A 146 -4.73 11.02 -4.03
N LYS A 147 -5.91 11.35 -3.48
CA LYS A 147 -7.21 11.21 -4.17
C LYS A 147 -7.30 12.13 -5.39
N ARG A 148 -6.85 13.37 -5.28
CA ARG A 148 -6.84 14.33 -6.40
C ARG A 148 -5.92 13.84 -7.51
N ALA A 149 -4.73 13.37 -7.18
CA ALA A 149 -3.79 12.83 -8.14
C ALA A 149 -4.34 11.57 -8.84
N SER A 150 -4.93 10.62 -8.11
CA SER A 150 -5.52 9.44 -8.73
C SER A 150 -6.71 9.77 -9.63
N ALA A 151 -7.56 10.72 -9.22
CA ALA A 151 -8.73 11.15 -9.99
C ALA A 151 -8.36 11.94 -11.26
N ALA A 152 -7.20 12.59 -11.29
CA ALA A 152 -6.72 13.32 -12.46
C ALA A 152 -6.23 12.37 -13.58
N VAL A 153 -5.85 11.14 -13.25
CA VAL A 153 -5.42 10.16 -14.25
C VAL A 153 -6.61 9.72 -15.08
N ALA A 154 -6.61 10.06 -16.35
CA ALA A 154 -7.61 9.61 -17.31
C ALA A 154 -7.11 8.37 -18.05
N THR A 155 -8.03 7.48 -18.44
CA THR A 155 -7.72 6.25 -19.17
C THR A 155 -8.45 6.23 -20.51
N VAL A 156 -7.81 5.62 -21.49
CA VAL A 156 -8.40 5.30 -22.79
C VAL A 156 -8.30 3.80 -22.96
N LEU A 157 -9.44 3.18 -23.23
CA LEU A 157 -9.58 1.76 -23.51
C LEU A 157 -9.71 1.59 -25.03
N ASP A 158 -8.89 0.77 -25.62
CA ASP A 158 -8.90 0.43 -27.05
C ASP A 158 -9.54 -0.93 -27.26
#